data_46fe2c3aab877df32060e8cbf7623956
#
_entry.id   46fe2c3aab877df32060e8cbf7623956
#
_cell.length_a   1.000
_cell.length_b   1.000
_cell.length_c   1.000
_cell.angle_alpha   90.00
_cell.angle_beta   90.00
_cell.angle_gamma   90.00
#
_symmetry.space_group_name_H-M   'P 1'
#
loop_
_entity.id
_entity.type
_entity.pdbx_description
1 polymer ?
#
loop_
_entity_poly.entity_id
_entity_poly.type
_entity_poly.pdbx_seq_one_letter_code
_entity_poly.pdbx_strand_id
1 'polypeptide(L)'
;MKPYYRPALFLLLISLSNASYSDPYKIAFGSCLDQDIPQPIWSTIQRDEVNAFIFLGDNVYGDDDSSGELDTLRAAYSKQRSKLPSWLSEKEIYSIWDDHDYGENDGGSLYKGKRESQELFLNFWKIPNNDQRHDQEGIYFDHEFTTDGVKVHLIALDTRYFRSELDGGFRSYKINDDDGATILGNDQWSWLNNVIKKDADLIILMTSIQLLATNHAYEKWSLFPNERKKMLKLIDNLDTTTIVLSGDRHRAGIYKYNNVYEITASALNKPSSRKSSNETDPLLLHEMYVKENYGLMLIDGINKEVKFSLKDIGGNLINTETIQIK
;
A
#
# COMPACT_ATOMS: atom_id res chain seq x y z
N MET A 1 -54.43 63.05 25.40
CA MET A 1 -53.28 62.19 25.70
C MET A 1 -53.25 61.09 24.66
N LYS A 2 -52.27 61.09 23.79
CA LYS A 2 -52.08 60.03 22.79
C LYS A 2 -51.04 59.05 23.30
N PRO A 3 -51.23 57.71 23.19
CA PRO A 3 -50.22 56.75 23.63
C PRO A 3 -49.10 56.60 22.62
N TYR A 4 -47.86 56.73 23.08
CA TYR A 4 -46.65 56.42 22.33
C TYR A 4 -46.43 54.92 22.29
N TYR A 5 -46.52 54.33 21.09
CA TYR A 5 -46.04 52.97 20.82
C TYR A 5 -44.54 53.00 20.59
N ARG A 6 -43.78 52.28 21.43
CA ARG A 6 -42.38 51.97 21.17
C ARG A 6 -42.29 50.63 20.41
N PRO A 7 -41.63 50.57 19.25
CA PRO A 7 -41.41 49.29 18.61
C PRO A 7 -40.31 48.49 19.35
N ALA A 8 -40.62 47.25 19.73
CA ALA A 8 -39.63 46.33 20.26
C ALA A 8 -38.78 45.78 19.09
N LEU A 9 -37.49 46.11 19.11
CA LEU A 9 -36.50 45.61 18.17
C LEU A 9 -36.15 44.17 18.54
N PHE A 10 -36.66 43.17 17.82
CA PHE A 10 -36.24 41.77 17.95
C PHE A 10 -34.90 41.61 17.24
N LEU A 11 -33.81 41.49 18.03
CA LEU A 11 -32.52 41.09 17.51
C LEU A 11 -32.58 39.54 17.29
N LEU A 12 -32.64 39.15 16.00
CA LEU A 12 -32.47 37.78 15.59
C LEU A 12 -30.99 37.41 15.68
N LEU A 13 -30.58 36.77 16.75
CA LEU A 13 -29.24 36.15 16.88
C LEU A 13 -29.17 34.94 15.94
N ILE A 14 -28.61 35.15 14.74
CA ILE A 14 -28.22 34.05 13.85
C ILE A 14 -26.95 33.46 14.45
N SER A 15 -27.08 32.33 15.14
CA SER A 15 -25.95 31.49 15.50
C SER A 15 -25.38 30.86 14.23
N LEU A 16 -24.31 31.44 13.68
CA LEU A 16 -23.47 30.78 12.70
C LEU A 16 -22.78 29.62 13.43
N SER A 17 -23.32 28.41 13.25
CA SER A 17 -22.59 27.21 13.58
C SER A 17 -21.40 27.15 12.62
N ASN A 18 -20.21 27.47 13.11
CA ASN A 18 -18.97 27.10 12.42
C ASN A 18 -18.95 25.59 12.34
N ALA A 19 -19.35 25.02 11.20
CA ALA A 19 -19.02 23.64 10.90
C ALA A 19 -17.49 23.58 10.90
N SER A 20 -16.92 22.95 11.90
CA SER A 20 -15.50 22.62 11.92
C SER A 20 -15.28 21.64 10.78
N TYR A 21 -14.81 22.10 9.65
CA TYR A 21 -14.32 21.24 8.60
C TYR A 21 -13.06 20.56 9.14
N SER A 22 -13.12 19.27 9.40
CA SER A 22 -11.90 18.49 9.64
C SER A 22 -11.16 18.34 8.31
N ASP A 23 -9.83 18.44 8.35
CA ASP A 23 -9.01 18.14 7.18
C ASP A 23 -9.12 16.64 6.86
N PRO A 24 -9.18 16.26 5.59
CA PRO A 24 -9.20 14.85 5.18
C PRO A 24 -8.05 14.06 5.80
N TYR A 25 -8.28 12.80 6.19
CA TYR A 25 -7.22 11.93 6.68
C TYR A 25 -6.28 11.57 5.53
N LYS A 26 -5.00 11.83 5.73
CA LYS A 26 -3.97 11.74 4.68
C LYS A 26 -3.06 10.54 4.91
N ILE A 27 -2.99 9.65 3.93
CA ILE A 27 -2.08 8.50 3.94
C ILE A 27 -1.13 8.64 2.75
N ALA A 28 0.19 8.78 3.01
CA ALA A 28 1.16 8.58 1.94
C ALA A 28 1.57 7.12 1.85
N PHE A 29 1.98 6.68 0.67
CA PHE A 29 2.40 5.30 0.46
C PHE A 29 3.44 5.18 -0.66
N GLY A 30 4.24 4.12 -0.59
CA GLY A 30 5.24 3.82 -1.61
C GLY A 30 6.10 2.62 -1.28
N SER A 31 6.95 2.24 -2.23
CA SER A 31 7.90 1.12 -2.14
C SER A 31 9.22 1.46 -2.81
N CYS A 32 10.14 0.51 -2.88
CA CYS A 32 11.44 0.62 -3.52
C CYS A 32 12.27 1.77 -2.96
N LEU A 33 12.65 1.60 -1.68
CA LEU A 33 13.43 2.54 -0.88
C LEU A 33 14.82 1.99 -0.58
N ASP A 34 15.78 2.26 -1.43
CA ASP A 34 17.15 1.78 -1.31
C ASP A 34 17.93 2.57 -0.26
N GLN A 35 18.47 1.87 0.75
CA GLN A 35 19.29 2.45 1.83
C GLN A 35 20.64 3.02 1.34
N ASP A 36 21.08 2.67 0.14
CA ASP A 36 22.36 3.11 -0.42
C ASP A 36 22.24 4.39 -1.26
N ILE A 37 21.01 4.77 -1.60
CA ILE A 37 20.69 5.95 -2.39
C ILE A 37 20.19 7.10 -1.47
N PRO A 38 20.46 8.39 -1.78
CA PRO A 38 19.84 9.51 -1.09
C PRO A 38 18.30 9.46 -1.14
N GLN A 39 17.65 9.90 -0.06
CA GLN A 39 16.19 9.82 0.10
C GLN A 39 15.53 11.22 0.25
N PRO A 40 15.71 12.14 -0.73
CA PRO A 40 15.18 13.51 -0.61
C PRO A 40 13.65 13.58 -0.64
N ILE A 41 12.98 12.53 -1.10
CA ILE A 41 11.52 12.43 -1.18
C ILE A 41 10.84 12.66 0.18
N TRP A 42 11.49 12.32 1.28
CA TRP A 42 10.95 12.48 2.63
C TRP A 42 10.62 13.93 2.98
N SER A 43 11.42 14.89 2.52
CA SER A 43 11.16 16.31 2.74
C SER A 43 9.91 16.78 1.98
N THR A 44 9.58 16.12 0.89
CA THR A 44 8.39 16.40 0.09
C THR A 44 7.14 15.81 0.75
N ILE A 45 7.21 14.54 1.17
CA ILE A 45 6.11 13.87 1.86
C ILE A 45 5.78 14.57 3.19
N GLN A 46 6.79 15.08 3.91
CA GLN A 46 6.57 15.85 5.14
C GLN A 46 5.69 17.09 4.93
N ARG A 47 5.84 17.78 3.79
CA ARG A 47 5.02 18.96 3.45
C ARG A 47 3.56 18.66 3.17
N ASP A 48 3.22 17.40 2.88
CA ASP A 48 1.83 16.97 2.73
C ASP A 48 1.12 16.78 4.07
N GLU A 49 1.86 16.84 5.20
CA GLU A 49 1.32 16.73 6.57
C GLU A 49 0.47 15.47 6.75
N VAL A 50 1.03 14.32 6.39
CA VAL A 50 0.32 13.04 6.43
C VAL A 50 0.05 12.55 7.86
N ASN A 51 -1.05 11.83 8.04
CA ASN A 51 -1.40 11.17 9.30
C ASN A 51 -0.71 9.81 9.41
N ALA A 52 -0.63 9.07 8.30
CA ALA A 52 -0.03 7.75 8.23
C ALA A 52 0.87 7.58 6.99
N PHE A 53 1.77 6.60 7.05
CA PHE A 53 2.55 6.15 5.90
C PHE A 53 2.44 4.63 5.73
N ILE A 54 2.21 4.18 4.49
CA ILE A 54 2.17 2.77 4.11
C ILE A 54 3.41 2.41 3.31
N PHE A 55 4.20 1.48 3.81
CA PHE A 55 5.33 0.87 3.13
C PHE A 55 4.88 -0.40 2.40
N LEU A 56 5.05 -0.43 1.08
CA LEU A 56 4.53 -1.49 0.20
C LEU A 56 5.59 -2.51 -0.23
N GLY A 57 6.63 -2.69 0.58
CA GLY A 57 7.73 -3.60 0.29
C GLY A 57 8.95 -2.92 -0.32
N ASP A 58 10.05 -3.66 -0.47
CA ASP A 58 11.36 -3.12 -0.85
C ASP A 58 11.77 -1.94 0.04
N ASN A 59 11.55 -2.11 1.34
CA ASN A 59 11.89 -1.09 2.33
C ASN A 59 13.40 -0.99 2.56
N VAL A 60 14.10 -2.06 2.18
CA VAL A 60 15.56 -2.20 2.08
C VAL A 60 15.91 -3.14 0.93
N TYR A 61 17.15 -3.09 0.48
CA TYR A 61 17.73 -4.00 -0.51
C TYR A 61 18.83 -4.79 0.18
N GLY A 62 18.51 -6.00 0.57
CA GLY A 62 19.35 -6.84 1.42
C GLY A 62 19.41 -8.29 0.98
N ASP A 63 19.30 -8.55 -0.35
CA ASP A 63 19.35 -9.89 -0.90
C ASP A 63 20.63 -10.61 -0.48
N ASP A 64 20.49 -11.88 -0.15
CA ASP A 64 21.59 -12.79 0.05
C ASP A 64 21.87 -13.66 -1.20
N ASP A 65 22.79 -14.59 -1.09
CA ASP A 65 23.15 -15.52 -2.18
C ASP A 65 22.31 -16.82 -2.12
N SER A 66 21.11 -16.78 -1.54
CA SER A 66 20.21 -17.92 -1.32
C SER A 66 20.76 -18.93 -0.29
N SER A 67 21.80 -18.59 0.47
CA SER A 67 22.32 -19.42 1.55
C SER A 67 21.41 -19.43 2.77
N GLY A 68 20.63 -18.34 2.94
CA GLY A 68 19.85 -18.04 4.15
C GLY A 68 20.69 -17.34 5.23
N GLU A 69 21.90 -16.87 4.89
CA GLU A 69 22.72 -16.02 5.76
C GLU A 69 22.25 -14.57 5.59
N LEU A 70 21.71 -13.97 6.64
CA LEU A 70 21.01 -12.68 6.56
C LEU A 70 21.88 -11.47 6.93
N ASP A 71 23.20 -11.58 6.81
CA ASP A 71 24.11 -10.48 7.20
C ASP A 71 23.91 -9.25 6.33
N THR A 72 23.68 -9.43 5.03
CA THR A 72 23.38 -8.35 4.10
C THR A 72 22.05 -7.67 4.46
N LEU A 73 21.02 -8.44 4.74
CA LEU A 73 19.71 -7.93 5.14
C LEU A 73 19.77 -7.19 6.49
N ARG A 74 20.49 -7.73 7.47
CA ARG A 74 20.73 -7.07 8.78
C ARG A 74 21.42 -5.72 8.62
N ALA A 75 22.46 -5.67 7.78
CA ALA A 75 23.20 -4.45 7.47
C ALA A 75 22.30 -3.42 6.75
N ALA A 76 21.50 -3.85 5.78
CA ALA A 76 20.54 -3.03 5.04
C ALA A 76 19.51 -2.38 5.98
N TYR A 77 18.87 -3.15 6.86
CA TYR A 77 17.94 -2.64 7.86
C TYR A 77 18.60 -1.66 8.84
N SER A 78 19.81 -1.97 9.31
CA SER A 78 20.56 -1.07 10.19
C SER A 78 20.82 0.28 9.53
N LYS A 79 21.25 0.26 8.27
CA LYS A 79 21.51 1.47 7.49
C LYS A 79 20.26 2.26 7.22
N GLN A 80 19.17 1.60 6.80
CA GLN A 80 17.88 2.24 6.54
C GLN A 80 17.32 2.95 7.77
N ARG A 81 17.41 2.31 8.95
CA ARG A 81 16.99 2.93 10.23
C ARG A 81 17.64 4.28 10.46
N SER A 82 18.92 4.45 10.08
CA SER A 82 19.63 5.72 10.23
C SER A 82 19.23 6.79 9.22
N LYS A 83 18.52 6.42 8.15
CA LYS A 83 18.09 7.32 7.07
C LYS A 83 16.62 7.73 7.13
N LEU A 84 15.78 6.94 7.80
CA LEU A 84 14.38 7.31 8.00
C LEU A 84 14.30 8.61 8.82
N PRO A 85 13.50 9.60 8.38
CA PRO A 85 13.41 10.86 9.07
C PRO A 85 12.70 10.72 10.42
N SER A 86 13.12 11.51 11.41
CA SER A 86 12.58 11.43 12.79
C SER A 86 11.07 11.71 12.86
N TRP A 87 10.54 12.61 12.03
CA TRP A 87 9.11 12.94 12.01
C TRP A 87 8.23 11.72 11.67
N LEU A 88 8.77 10.71 10.96
CA LEU A 88 8.03 9.51 10.60
C LEU A 88 7.65 8.67 11.84
N SER A 89 8.46 8.76 12.92
CA SER A 89 8.16 8.07 14.18
C SER A 89 6.96 8.64 14.95
N GLU A 90 6.44 9.78 14.52
CA GLU A 90 5.24 10.44 15.07
C GLU A 90 3.98 10.08 14.28
N LYS A 91 4.11 9.28 13.24
CA LYS A 91 3.04 8.88 12.33
C LYS A 91 2.66 7.41 12.52
N GLU A 92 1.43 7.08 12.15
CA GLU A 92 1.03 5.68 12.02
C GLU A 92 1.77 5.04 10.83
N ILE A 93 2.39 3.90 11.07
CA ILE A 93 3.17 3.17 10.05
C ILE A 93 2.55 1.81 9.85
N TYR A 94 2.21 1.52 8.61
CA TYR A 94 1.81 0.20 8.14
C TYR A 94 2.82 -0.28 7.12
N SER A 95 3.25 -1.53 7.21
CA SER A 95 4.30 -2.04 6.35
C SER A 95 4.08 -3.49 5.96
N ILE A 96 4.39 -3.78 4.71
CA ILE A 96 4.62 -5.12 4.19
C ILE A 96 6.03 -5.21 3.63
N TRP A 97 6.52 -6.40 3.40
CA TRP A 97 7.77 -6.64 2.67
C TRP A 97 7.50 -6.94 1.20
N ASP A 98 8.57 -6.90 0.40
CA ASP A 98 8.66 -7.53 -0.90
C ASP A 98 9.92 -8.40 -0.96
N ASP A 99 10.42 -8.78 -2.12
CA ASP A 99 11.50 -9.72 -2.30
C ASP A 99 12.85 -9.26 -1.72
N HIS A 100 13.20 -8.00 -1.87
CA HIS A 100 14.49 -7.47 -1.39
C HIS A 100 14.57 -7.34 0.14
N ASP A 101 13.48 -7.08 0.81
CA ASP A 101 13.43 -7.10 2.28
C ASP A 101 12.96 -8.46 2.85
N TYR A 102 12.48 -9.36 2.00
CA TYR A 102 12.34 -10.78 2.29
C TYR A 102 13.70 -11.50 2.26
N GLY A 103 14.63 -11.04 1.41
CA GLY A 103 16.04 -11.44 1.38
C GLY A 103 16.46 -12.26 0.17
N GLU A 104 15.58 -12.50 -0.81
CA GLU A 104 15.89 -13.19 -2.05
C GLU A 104 15.08 -12.57 -3.20
N ASN A 105 15.77 -12.04 -4.22
CA ASN A 105 15.09 -11.45 -5.38
C ASN A 105 14.11 -12.44 -6.02
N ASP A 106 12.87 -12.01 -6.23
CA ASP A 106 11.74 -12.83 -6.66
C ASP A 106 11.54 -14.09 -5.78
N GLY A 107 12.00 -14.08 -4.53
CA GLY A 107 11.93 -15.20 -3.58
C GLY A 107 10.49 -15.57 -3.19
N GLY A 108 10.28 -16.86 -2.90
CA GLY A 108 9.00 -17.45 -2.53
C GLY A 108 9.11 -18.43 -1.38
N SER A 109 8.22 -19.40 -1.35
CA SER A 109 8.06 -20.35 -0.24
C SER A 109 9.28 -21.22 0.06
N LEU A 110 10.16 -21.40 -0.93
CA LEU A 110 11.36 -22.23 -0.77
C LEU A 110 12.57 -21.48 -0.22
N TYR A 111 12.48 -20.14 -0.08
CA TYR A 111 13.57 -19.37 0.50
C TYR A 111 13.86 -19.81 1.95
N LYS A 112 15.10 -20.21 2.22
CA LYS A 112 15.49 -20.82 3.50
C LYS A 112 15.52 -19.82 4.66
N GLY A 113 15.85 -18.56 4.37
CA GLY A 113 15.99 -17.50 5.37
C GLY A 113 14.67 -16.87 5.81
N LYS A 114 13.53 -17.29 5.25
CA LYS A 114 12.25 -16.59 5.39
C LYS A 114 11.78 -16.36 6.84
N ARG A 115 12.06 -17.27 7.76
CA ARG A 115 11.68 -17.14 9.18
C ARG A 115 12.51 -16.07 9.88
N GLU A 116 13.82 -16.10 9.70
CA GLU A 116 14.71 -15.08 10.24
C GLU A 116 14.46 -13.71 9.59
N SER A 117 14.14 -13.66 8.30
CA SER A 117 13.73 -12.41 7.62
C SER A 117 12.48 -11.83 8.27
N GLN A 118 11.49 -12.66 8.61
CA GLN A 118 10.32 -12.22 9.35
C GLN A 118 10.68 -11.60 10.69
N GLU A 119 11.56 -12.22 11.45
CA GLU A 119 12.04 -11.68 12.74
C GLU A 119 12.76 -10.34 12.56
N LEU A 120 13.59 -10.20 11.52
CA LEU A 120 14.27 -8.95 11.21
C LEU A 120 13.29 -7.84 10.84
N PHE A 121 12.30 -8.15 10.00
CA PHE A 121 11.25 -7.23 9.60
C PHE A 121 10.44 -6.75 10.81
N LEU A 122 9.95 -7.66 11.65
CA LEU A 122 9.18 -7.31 12.85
C LEU A 122 9.98 -6.45 13.82
N ASN A 123 11.26 -6.78 14.02
CA ASN A 123 12.17 -5.98 14.84
C ASN A 123 12.46 -4.60 14.26
N PHE A 124 12.63 -4.49 12.94
CA PHE A 124 12.87 -3.22 12.28
C PHE A 124 11.67 -2.27 12.45
N TRP A 125 10.48 -2.75 12.23
CA TRP A 125 9.24 -1.97 12.37
C TRP A 125 8.78 -1.85 13.83
N LYS A 126 9.50 -2.46 14.79
CA LYS A 126 9.16 -2.45 16.22
C LYS A 126 7.74 -2.96 16.49
N ILE A 127 7.36 -4.01 15.78
CA ILE A 127 6.06 -4.64 15.98
C ILE A 127 6.00 -5.15 17.43
N PRO A 128 4.93 -4.84 18.20
CA PRO A 128 4.79 -5.25 19.57
C PRO A 128 4.89 -6.77 19.75
N ASN A 129 5.56 -7.24 20.80
CA ASN A 129 5.77 -8.68 21.05
C ASN A 129 4.48 -9.50 21.22
N ASN A 130 3.36 -8.85 21.51
CA ASN A 130 2.04 -9.49 21.61
C ASN A 130 1.24 -9.46 20.29
N ASP A 131 1.84 -8.98 19.21
CA ASP A 131 1.22 -9.03 17.89
C ASP A 131 1.30 -10.45 17.32
N GLN A 132 0.20 -10.92 16.72
CA GLN A 132 0.10 -12.29 16.20
C GLN A 132 1.16 -12.63 15.13
N ARG A 133 1.74 -11.62 14.46
CA ARG A 133 2.82 -11.82 13.47
C ARG A 133 4.08 -12.43 14.06
N HIS A 134 4.26 -12.44 15.37
CA HIS A 134 5.36 -13.18 16.03
C HIS A 134 5.09 -14.68 16.14
N ASP A 135 3.81 -15.08 16.15
CA ASP A 135 3.38 -16.47 16.36
C ASP A 135 2.92 -17.16 15.08
N GLN A 136 2.67 -16.40 14.00
CA GLN A 136 2.24 -16.95 12.71
C GLN A 136 3.39 -17.05 11.69
N GLU A 137 3.19 -17.78 10.63
CA GLU A 137 4.03 -17.75 9.43
C GLU A 137 3.61 -16.59 8.52
N GLY A 138 4.59 -15.77 8.08
CA GLY A 138 4.35 -14.58 7.27
C GLY A 138 3.92 -13.34 8.06
N ILE A 139 3.89 -12.19 7.38
CA ILE A 139 3.71 -10.88 8.01
C ILE A 139 2.34 -10.26 7.77
N TYR A 140 1.38 -11.00 7.20
CA TYR A 140 0.04 -10.49 6.92
C TYR A 140 -0.69 -10.10 8.20
N PHE A 141 -1.48 -9.03 8.12
CA PHE A 141 -2.27 -8.49 9.24
C PHE A 141 -3.43 -7.64 8.73
N ASP A 142 -4.34 -7.29 9.63
CA ASP A 142 -5.35 -6.28 9.35
C ASP A 142 -5.41 -5.24 10.48
N HIS A 143 -5.90 -4.05 10.15
CA HIS A 143 -6.07 -2.96 11.09
C HIS A 143 -7.33 -2.16 10.75
N GLU A 144 -8.12 -1.84 11.77
CA GLU A 144 -9.36 -1.07 11.64
C GLU A 144 -9.19 0.28 12.32
N PHE A 145 -9.61 1.34 11.64
CA PHE A 145 -9.69 2.68 12.23
C PHE A 145 -10.88 3.45 11.66
N THR A 146 -11.25 4.52 12.34
CA THR A 146 -12.34 5.40 11.88
C THR A 146 -11.83 6.83 11.75
N THR A 147 -12.14 7.47 10.64
CA THR A 147 -11.83 8.88 10.42
C THR A 147 -13.05 9.58 9.82
N ASP A 148 -13.47 10.69 10.44
CA ASP A 148 -14.64 11.49 10.04
C ASP A 148 -15.90 10.65 9.75
N GLY A 149 -16.09 9.59 10.55
CA GLY A 149 -17.24 8.69 10.44
C GLY A 149 -17.13 7.64 9.35
N VAL A 150 -16.01 7.55 8.62
CA VAL A 150 -15.68 6.45 7.69
C VAL A 150 -14.93 5.37 8.44
N LYS A 151 -15.45 4.15 8.43
CA LYS A 151 -14.78 2.95 8.92
C LYS A 151 -13.84 2.44 7.85
N VAL A 152 -12.54 2.46 8.14
CA VAL A 152 -11.48 1.99 7.23
C VAL A 152 -10.94 0.67 7.73
N HIS A 153 -10.86 -0.31 6.86
CA HIS A 153 -10.22 -1.59 7.11
C HIS A 153 -9.01 -1.75 6.20
N LEU A 154 -7.83 -1.66 6.78
CA LEU A 154 -6.56 -1.92 6.11
C LEU A 154 -6.24 -3.41 6.22
N ILE A 155 -6.02 -4.06 5.08
CA ILE A 155 -5.68 -5.48 4.99
C ILE A 155 -4.33 -5.59 4.28
N ALA A 156 -3.33 -6.11 4.99
CA ALA A 156 -1.97 -6.26 4.50
C ALA A 156 -1.70 -7.72 4.15
N LEU A 157 -1.36 -7.97 2.90
CA LEU A 157 -1.04 -9.30 2.39
C LEU A 157 0.47 -9.55 2.43
N ASP A 158 0.83 -10.81 2.67
CA ASP A 158 2.16 -11.34 2.44
C ASP A 158 2.16 -12.12 1.12
N THR A 159 2.82 -11.61 0.12
CA THR A 159 2.89 -12.21 -1.22
C THR A 159 4.19 -12.98 -1.47
N ARG A 160 4.97 -13.25 -0.39
CA ARG A 160 6.27 -13.92 -0.45
C ARG A 160 6.30 -15.25 0.29
N TYR A 161 5.92 -15.26 1.56
CA TYR A 161 6.17 -16.38 2.47
C TYR A 161 5.61 -17.73 1.99
N PHE A 162 4.45 -17.72 1.34
CA PHE A 162 3.72 -18.89 0.86
C PHE A 162 3.76 -19.07 -0.66
N ARG A 163 4.25 -18.06 -1.38
CA ARG A 163 4.14 -18.05 -2.84
C ARG A 163 4.88 -19.21 -3.46
N SER A 164 4.17 -19.95 -4.32
CA SER A 164 4.77 -20.98 -5.16
C SER A 164 5.86 -20.39 -6.06
N GLU A 165 6.88 -21.18 -6.36
CA GLU A 165 7.99 -20.72 -7.18
C GLU A 165 7.54 -20.23 -8.56
N LEU A 166 8.23 -19.22 -9.07
CA LEU A 166 8.02 -18.74 -10.42
C LEU A 166 8.64 -19.70 -11.44
N ASP A 167 7.89 -20.04 -12.48
CA ASP A 167 8.41 -20.81 -13.60
C ASP A 167 9.05 -19.88 -14.63
N GLY A 168 10.17 -20.30 -15.21
CA GLY A 168 10.94 -19.53 -16.20
C GLY A 168 12.10 -18.76 -15.57
N GLY A 169 12.48 -17.64 -16.17
CA GLY A 169 13.59 -16.82 -15.70
C GLY A 169 13.22 -15.35 -15.63
N PHE A 170 14.06 -14.56 -14.98
CA PHE A 170 13.88 -13.12 -14.84
C PHE A 170 13.46 -12.45 -16.16
N ARG A 171 12.34 -11.74 -16.17
CA ARG A 171 11.66 -11.11 -17.32
C ARG A 171 11.14 -12.09 -18.39
N SER A 172 11.04 -13.36 -18.07
CA SER A 172 10.45 -14.37 -18.95
C SER A 172 9.64 -15.39 -18.17
N TYR A 173 9.06 -14.94 -17.05
CA TYR A 173 8.20 -15.78 -16.20
C TYR A 173 7.01 -16.28 -16.98
N LYS A 174 6.67 -17.52 -16.72
CA LYS A 174 5.54 -18.21 -17.33
C LYS A 174 4.36 -18.21 -16.37
N ILE A 175 3.19 -18.32 -16.95
CA ILE A 175 1.97 -18.53 -16.19
C ILE A 175 2.05 -19.90 -15.51
N ASN A 176 1.75 -19.92 -14.21
CA ASN A 176 1.55 -21.12 -13.41
C ASN A 176 0.06 -21.24 -13.10
N ASP A 177 -0.63 -22.10 -13.86
CA ASP A 177 -2.08 -22.36 -13.74
C ASP A 177 -2.40 -23.67 -13.03
N ASP A 178 -1.41 -24.28 -12.39
CA ASP A 178 -1.60 -25.49 -11.58
C ASP A 178 -2.59 -25.19 -10.44
N ASP A 179 -3.48 -26.13 -10.16
CA ASP A 179 -4.50 -25.99 -9.10
C ASP A 179 -3.90 -25.84 -7.69
N GLY A 180 -2.67 -26.32 -7.48
CA GLY A 180 -1.93 -26.19 -6.24
C GLY A 180 -1.05 -24.95 -6.14
N ALA A 181 -0.90 -24.18 -7.24
CA ALA A 181 -0.10 -22.97 -7.23
C ALA A 181 -0.79 -21.86 -6.45
N THR A 182 -0.05 -21.17 -5.61
CA THR A 182 -0.60 -20.16 -4.69
C THR A 182 0.33 -18.97 -4.53
N ILE A 183 -0.24 -17.81 -4.21
CA ILE A 183 0.48 -16.64 -3.72
C ILE A 183 0.36 -16.55 -2.19
N LEU A 184 -0.84 -16.74 -1.66
CA LEU A 184 -1.11 -16.49 -0.23
C LEU A 184 -1.04 -17.75 0.65
N GLY A 185 -1.05 -18.95 0.06
CA GLY A 185 -1.17 -20.19 0.82
C GLY A 185 -2.53 -20.37 1.51
N ASN A 186 -2.76 -21.52 2.10
CA ASN A 186 -4.05 -21.86 2.69
C ASN A 186 -4.38 -21.08 3.96
N ASP A 187 -3.38 -20.85 4.81
CA ASP A 187 -3.57 -20.21 6.12
C ASP A 187 -3.91 -18.73 5.95
N GLN A 188 -3.17 -18.03 5.13
CA GLN A 188 -3.46 -16.63 4.84
C GLN A 188 -4.80 -16.46 4.09
N TRP A 189 -5.14 -17.38 3.16
CA TRP A 189 -6.47 -17.40 2.53
C TRP A 189 -7.60 -17.62 3.54
N SER A 190 -7.41 -18.50 4.50
CA SER A 190 -8.41 -18.76 5.56
C SER A 190 -8.59 -17.55 6.44
N TRP A 191 -7.50 -16.91 6.84
CA TRP A 191 -7.50 -15.63 7.57
C TRP A 191 -8.20 -14.53 6.77
N LEU A 192 -7.81 -14.30 5.51
CA LEU A 192 -8.37 -13.27 4.65
C LEU A 192 -9.88 -13.41 4.47
N ASN A 193 -10.37 -14.63 4.24
CA ASN A 193 -11.81 -14.90 4.10
C ASN A 193 -12.62 -14.57 5.37
N ASN A 194 -11.98 -14.52 6.53
CA ASN A 194 -12.60 -14.12 7.78
C ASN A 194 -12.56 -12.61 7.97
N VAL A 195 -11.37 -11.99 7.83
CA VAL A 195 -11.18 -10.58 8.14
C VAL A 195 -11.85 -9.65 7.13
N ILE A 196 -11.86 -10.00 5.84
CA ILE A 196 -12.41 -9.15 4.78
C ILE A 196 -13.93 -8.90 4.91
N LYS A 197 -14.61 -9.65 5.76
CA LYS A 197 -16.05 -9.53 6.05
C LYS A 197 -16.36 -8.57 7.19
N LYS A 198 -15.33 -8.00 7.82
CA LYS A 198 -15.52 -7.01 8.87
C LYS A 198 -16.27 -5.80 8.34
N ASP A 199 -17.04 -5.16 9.20
CA ASP A 199 -17.85 -3.99 8.85
C ASP A 199 -16.96 -2.77 8.56
N ALA A 200 -16.89 -2.38 7.29
CA ALA A 200 -16.09 -1.26 6.82
C ALA A 200 -16.79 -0.54 5.66
N ASP A 201 -16.59 0.78 5.57
CA ASP A 201 -17.01 1.61 4.43
C ASP A 201 -15.94 1.60 3.33
N LEU A 202 -14.67 1.48 3.72
CA LEU A 202 -13.51 1.47 2.83
C LEU A 202 -12.54 0.36 3.21
N ILE A 203 -12.16 -0.48 2.25
CA ILE A 203 -11.07 -1.45 2.38
C ILE A 203 -9.86 -0.92 1.61
N ILE A 204 -8.70 -0.88 2.28
CA ILE A 204 -7.39 -0.63 1.68
C ILE A 204 -6.63 -1.96 1.71
N LEU A 205 -6.48 -2.59 0.54
CA LEU A 205 -5.78 -3.86 0.39
C LEU A 205 -4.33 -3.59 -0.05
N MET A 206 -3.37 -3.91 0.80
CA MET A 206 -1.94 -3.80 0.51
C MET A 206 -1.43 -5.11 -0.07
N THR A 207 -0.75 -5.04 -1.21
CA THR A 207 -0.05 -6.16 -1.85
C THR A 207 1.29 -5.66 -2.38
N SER A 208 2.38 -6.42 -2.25
CA SER A 208 3.66 -5.93 -2.75
C SER A 208 3.70 -5.96 -4.28
N ILE A 209 3.25 -7.05 -4.89
CA ILE A 209 3.20 -7.22 -6.36
C ILE A 209 1.82 -6.87 -6.92
N GLN A 210 1.75 -6.44 -8.18
CA GLN A 210 0.53 -5.95 -8.83
C GLN A 210 -0.54 -7.02 -9.02
N LEU A 211 -1.77 -6.71 -8.58
CA LEU A 211 -2.96 -7.56 -8.73
C LEU A 211 -3.61 -7.41 -10.13
N LEU A 212 -3.78 -6.18 -10.61
CA LEU A 212 -4.55 -5.92 -11.84
C LEU A 212 -3.69 -6.03 -13.10
N ALA A 213 -2.43 -5.60 -13.03
CA ALA A 213 -1.53 -5.60 -14.20
C ALA A 213 -1.40 -6.99 -14.85
N THR A 214 -1.40 -7.01 -16.20
CA THR A 214 -1.31 -8.24 -16.97
C THR A 214 -0.17 -8.24 -18.00
N ASN A 215 0.28 -7.08 -18.44
CA ASN A 215 1.09 -6.96 -19.65
C ASN A 215 2.52 -6.44 -19.39
N HIS A 216 3.24 -7.05 -18.47
CA HIS A 216 4.67 -6.83 -18.29
C HIS A 216 5.41 -8.13 -18.00
N ALA A 217 6.74 -8.13 -18.10
CA ALA A 217 7.56 -9.34 -18.06
C ALA A 217 8.02 -9.73 -16.64
N TYR A 218 7.61 -8.97 -15.61
CA TYR A 218 8.02 -9.16 -14.23
C TYR A 218 6.95 -9.92 -13.43
N GLU A 219 7.26 -10.20 -12.19
CA GLU A 219 6.34 -10.82 -11.25
C GLU A 219 5.04 -10.04 -11.09
N LYS A 220 3.94 -10.74 -10.92
CA LYS A 220 2.58 -10.19 -10.74
C LYS A 220 1.57 -11.28 -10.47
N TRP A 221 0.43 -10.95 -9.92
CA TRP A 221 -0.65 -11.91 -9.66
C TRP A 221 -1.14 -12.64 -10.92
N SER A 222 -1.06 -12.02 -12.09
CA SER A 222 -1.53 -12.66 -13.32
C SER A 222 -0.66 -13.83 -13.80
N LEU A 223 0.52 -14.04 -13.20
CA LEU A 223 1.28 -15.30 -13.36
C LEU A 223 0.63 -16.47 -12.63
N PHE A 224 -0.25 -16.24 -11.67
CA PHE A 224 -1.04 -17.22 -10.93
C PHE A 224 -2.54 -16.97 -11.17
N PRO A 225 -3.06 -17.31 -12.35
CA PRO A 225 -4.39 -16.89 -12.79
C PRO A 225 -5.52 -17.41 -11.90
N ASN A 226 -5.37 -18.59 -11.28
CA ASN A 226 -6.34 -19.16 -10.35
C ASN A 226 -6.43 -18.33 -9.05
N GLU A 227 -5.28 -17.94 -8.49
CA GLU A 227 -5.18 -17.09 -7.31
C GLU A 227 -5.73 -15.69 -7.59
N ARG A 228 -5.31 -15.07 -8.71
CA ARG A 228 -5.80 -13.76 -9.13
C ARG A 228 -7.32 -13.76 -9.32
N LYS A 229 -7.87 -14.75 -10.00
CA LYS A 229 -9.32 -14.91 -10.21
C LYS A 229 -10.06 -15.05 -8.89
N LYS A 230 -9.50 -15.82 -7.94
CA LYS A 230 -10.06 -16.01 -6.61
C LYS A 230 -10.10 -14.68 -5.83
N MET A 231 -9.02 -13.89 -5.88
CA MET A 231 -8.95 -12.56 -5.24
C MET A 231 -9.94 -11.58 -5.86
N LEU A 232 -9.96 -11.46 -7.18
CA LEU A 232 -10.90 -10.55 -7.86
C LEU A 232 -12.36 -10.92 -7.58
N LYS A 233 -12.69 -12.22 -7.58
CA LYS A 233 -14.03 -12.69 -7.22
C LYS A 233 -14.38 -12.36 -5.75
N LEU A 234 -13.40 -12.47 -4.85
CA LEU A 234 -13.62 -12.12 -3.45
C LEU A 234 -13.96 -10.64 -3.32
N ILE A 235 -13.18 -9.76 -3.96
CA ILE A 235 -13.42 -8.31 -3.94
C ILE A 235 -14.74 -7.93 -4.63
N ASP A 236 -15.03 -8.50 -5.80
CA ASP A 236 -16.28 -8.21 -6.55
C ASP A 236 -17.55 -8.58 -5.76
N ASN A 237 -17.45 -9.51 -4.82
CA ASN A 237 -18.56 -9.90 -3.95
C ASN A 237 -18.77 -8.99 -2.72
N LEU A 238 -17.92 -7.98 -2.54
CA LEU A 238 -18.05 -7.03 -1.44
C LEU A 238 -18.91 -5.84 -1.87
N ASP A 239 -19.80 -5.41 -0.98
CA ASP A 239 -20.52 -4.14 -1.15
C ASP A 239 -19.67 -2.93 -0.72
N THR A 240 -18.48 -3.17 -0.19
CA THR A 240 -17.55 -2.18 0.34
C THR A 240 -16.64 -1.64 -0.76
N THR A 241 -16.40 -0.33 -0.75
CA THR A 241 -15.41 0.30 -1.63
C THR A 241 -14.02 -0.27 -1.32
N THR A 242 -13.35 -0.84 -2.33
CA THR A 242 -12.04 -1.47 -2.17
C THR A 242 -11.00 -0.82 -3.07
N ILE A 243 -9.87 -0.42 -2.49
CA ILE A 243 -8.70 0.13 -3.17
C ILE A 243 -7.53 -0.80 -2.91
N VAL A 244 -6.75 -1.11 -3.95
CA VAL A 244 -5.53 -1.90 -3.88
C VAL A 244 -4.32 -0.98 -3.98
N LEU A 245 -3.36 -1.16 -3.09
CA LEU A 245 -2.06 -0.47 -3.14
C LEU A 245 -0.97 -1.49 -3.41
N SER A 246 -0.10 -1.20 -4.39
CA SER A 246 0.99 -2.11 -4.79
C SER A 246 2.34 -1.42 -4.99
N GLY A 247 3.40 -2.22 -4.98
CA GLY A 247 4.81 -1.82 -5.08
C GLY A 247 5.57 -2.48 -6.24
N ASP A 248 6.80 -2.97 -6.00
CA ASP A 248 7.69 -3.78 -6.84
C ASP A 248 8.23 -3.11 -8.14
N ARG A 249 7.43 -2.35 -8.81
CA ARG A 249 7.59 -2.04 -10.25
C ARG A 249 8.61 -0.96 -10.59
N HIS A 250 9.23 -0.30 -9.61
CA HIS A 250 10.15 0.84 -9.82
C HIS A 250 9.56 1.95 -10.71
N ARG A 251 8.23 2.12 -10.67
CA ARG A 251 7.44 3.11 -11.43
C ARG A 251 6.07 3.28 -10.81
N ALA A 252 5.28 4.23 -11.29
CA ALA A 252 3.93 4.46 -10.80
C ALA A 252 2.88 4.35 -11.89
N GLY A 253 1.69 3.88 -11.53
CA GLY A 253 0.54 3.77 -12.42
C GLY A 253 -0.75 3.55 -11.65
N ILE A 254 -1.88 3.90 -12.28
CA ILE A 254 -3.22 3.66 -11.76
C ILE A 254 -3.92 2.70 -12.71
N TYR A 255 -4.38 1.58 -12.18
CA TYR A 255 -5.11 0.55 -12.91
C TYR A 255 -6.54 0.49 -12.44
N LYS A 256 -7.44 0.06 -13.32
CA LYS A 256 -8.85 -0.12 -13.00
C LYS A 256 -9.41 -1.39 -13.63
N TYR A 257 -10.11 -2.17 -12.81
CA TYR A 257 -10.93 -3.30 -13.26
C TYR A 257 -12.27 -3.25 -12.53
N ASN A 258 -13.36 -3.09 -13.28
CA ASN A 258 -14.71 -2.85 -12.72
C ASN A 258 -14.69 -1.64 -11.74
N ASN A 259 -15.05 -1.87 -10.49
CA ASN A 259 -15.04 -0.86 -9.42
C ASN A 259 -13.75 -0.89 -8.58
N VAL A 260 -12.78 -1.76 -8.92
CA VAL A 260 -11.52 -1.89 -8.19
C VAL A 260 -10.47 -0.99 -8.84
N TYR A 261 -9.83 -0.16 -8.04
CA TYR A 261 -8.67 0.61 -8.43
C TYR A 261 -7.42 0.02 -7.77
N GLU A 262 -6.36 -0.11 -8.52
CA GLU A 262 -5.02 -0.41 -8.00
C GLU A 262 -4.09 0.76 -8.27
N ILE A 263 -3.45 1.25 -7.23
CA ILE A 263 -2.49 2.32 -7.31
C ILE A 263 -1.11 1.75 -6.98
N THR A 264 -0.25 1.69 -8.00
CA THR A 264 1.16 1.34 -7.85
C THR A 264 1.96 2.61 -7.64
N ALA A 265 2.67 2.72 -6.50
CA ALA A 265 3.60 3.80 -6.21
C ALA A 265 4.94 3.18 -5.80
N SER A 266 5.84 3.01 -6.75
CA SER A 266 6.98 2.12 -6.60
C SER A 266 8.25 2.74 -7.14
N ALA A 267 8.74 3.75 -6.50
CA ALA A 267 10.08 4.33 -6.62
C ALA A 267 10.25 5.49 -5.63
N LEU A 268 10.25 5.21 -4.33
CA LEU A 268 10.54 6.27 -3.35
C LEU A 268 11.90 6.93 -3.62
N ASN A 269 12.91 6.11 -4.00
CA ASN A 269 14.22 6.62 -4.45
C ASN A 269 14.92 5.73 -5.47
N LYS A 270 14.31 4.61 -5.87
CA LYS A 270 14.93 3.64 -6.79
C LYS A 270 14.05 3.42 -8.03
N PRO A 271 13.98 4.40 -8.93
CA PRO A 271 13.24 4.24 -10.18
C PRO A 271 13.93 3.27 -11.11
N SER A 272 13.16 2.64 -12.00
CA SER A 272 13.71 1.76 -13.03
C SER A 272 14.76 2.49 -13.89
N SER A 273 15.91 1.84 -14.12
CA SER A 273 16.93 2.35 -15.04
C SER A 273 16.43 2.46 -16.50
N ARG A 274 15.36 1.74 -16.82
CA ARG A 274 14.71 1.82 -18.14
C ARG A 274 13.74 2.98 -18.15
N LYS A 275 14.11 4.05 -18.81
CA LYS A 275 13.30 5.27 -19.01
C LYS A 275 12.11 5.07 -19.98
N SER A 276 11.84 3.85 -20.45
CA SER A 276 10.76 3.57 -21.38
C SER A 276 9.42 3.58 -20.64
N SER A 277 8.59 4.56 -20.94
CA SER A 277 7.17 4.63 -20.57
C SER A 277 6.27 3.73 -21.45
N ASN A 278 6.86 2.97 -22.39
CA ASN A 278 6.13 2.19 -23.39
C ASN A 278 5.47 0.91 -22.85
N GLU A 279 5.37 0.76 -21.55
CA GLU A 279 4.58 -0.31 -20.96
C GLU A 279 3.11 0.05 -21.08
N THR A 280 2.37 -0.77 -21.80
CA THR A 280 0.93 -0.62 -21.99
C THR A 280 0.21 -1.79 -21.36
N ASP A 281 -0.89 -1.52 -20.69
CA ASP A 281 -1.77 -2.55 -20.14
C ASP A 281 -3.21 -2.11 -20.39
N PRO A 282 -4.14 -3.01 -20.78
CA PRO A 282 -5.53 -2.65 -21.04
C PRO A 282 -6.26 -2.09 -19.81
N LEU A 283 -5.76 -2.34 -18.61
CA LEU A 283 -6.33 -1.85 -17.36
C LEU A 283 -5.66 -0.58 -16.84
N LEU A 284 -4.56 -0.15 -17.44
CA LEU A 284 -3.83 1.08 -17.06
C LEU A 284 -4.61 2.31 -17.55
N LEU A 285 -4.94 3.23 -16.63
CA LEU A 285 -5.75 4.42 -16.95
C LEU A 285 -4.93 5.55 -17.58
N HIS A 286 -3.66 5.70 -17.18
CA HIS A 286 -2.78 6.79 -17.59
C HIS A 286 -1.42 6.25 -17.98
N GLU A 287 -0.58 7.09 -18.58
CA GLU A 287 0.81 6.70 -18.86
C GLU A 287 1.57 6.38 -17.55
N MET A 288 2.41 5.34 -17.60
CA MET A 288 3.30 4.99 -16.50
C MET A 288 4.29 6.12 -16.21
N TYR A 289 4.45 6.47 -14.95
CA TYR A 289 5.50 7.38 -14.51
C TYR A 289 6.74 6.59 -14.05
N VAL A 290 7.90 6.91 -14.61
CA VAL A 290 9.12 6.08 -14.51
C VAL A 290 10.26 6.73 -13.70
N LYS A 291 9.94 7.73 -12.89
CA LYS A 291 10.88 8.42 -12.00
C LYS A 291 10.45 8.25 -10.55
N GLU A 292 11.20 8.86 -9.63
CA GLU A 292 10.88 8.84 -8.19
C GLU A 292 9.46 9.37 -7.95
N ASN A 293 8.72 8.64 -7.13
CA ASN A 293 7.31 8.90 -6.91
C ASN A 293 6.82 8.36 -5.56
N TYR A 294 5.68 8.85 -5.13
CA TYR A 294 4.90 8.33 -4.01
C TYR A 294 3.40 8.51 -4.29
N GLY A 295 2.60 7.73 -3.60
CA GLY A 295 1.15 7.90 -3.59
C GLY A 295 0.69 8.72 -2.41
N LEU A 296 -0.40 9.48 -2.59
CA LEU A 296 -1.10 10.20 -1.51
C LEU A 296 -2.59 9.91 -1.62
N MET A 297 -3.17 9.38 -0.55
CA MET A 297 -4.60 9.12 -0.41
C MET A 297 -5.19 10.11 0.60
N LEU A 298 -6.32 10.72 0.23
CA LEU A 298 -7.11 11.61 1.08
C LEU A 298 -8.47 10.95 1.30
N ILE A 299 -8.80 10.64 2.56
CA ILE A 299 -10.11 10.08 2.94
C ILE A 299 -10.93 11.23 3.50
N ASP A 300 -11.97 11.63 2.77
CA ASP A 300 -12.90 12.68 3.16
C ASP A 300 -14.21 12.03 3.64
N GLY A 301 -14.37 11.95 4.94
CA GLY A 301 -15.55 11.36 5.53
C GLY A 301 -16.80 12.25 5.42
N ILE A 302 -16.63 13.55 5.25
CA ILE A 302 -17.75 14.50 5.11
C ILE A 302 -18.39 14.32 3.73
N ASN A 303 -17.57 14.28 2.68
CA ASN A 303 -18.03 14.09 1.31
C ASN A 303 -18.19 12.62 0.91
N LYS A 304 -17.82 11.69 1.80
CA LYS A 304 -17.84 10.24 1.53
C LYS A 304 -17.05 9.90 0.26
N GLU A 305 -15.84 10.43 0.15
CA GLU A 305 -14.98 10.19 -1.01
C GLU A 305 -13.53 9.88 -0.61
N VAL A 306 -12.87 9.12 -1.47
CA VAL A 306 -11.42 8.92 -1.42
C VAL A 306 -10.81 9.50 -2.68
N LYS A 307 -9.86 10.41 -2.51
CA LYS A 307 -9.02 10.91 -3.58
C LYS A 307 -7.62 10.32 -3.43
N PHE A 308 -7.13 9.67 -4.46
CA PHE A 308 -5.74 9.20 -4.49
C PHE A 308 -4.99 9.85 -5.64
N SER A 309 -3.73 10.15 -5.39
CA SER A 309 -2.85 10.87 -6.30
C SER A 309 -1.49 10.22 -6.35
N LEU A 310 -0.89 10.18 -7.53
CA LEU A 310 0.54 9.91 -7.71
C LEU A 310 1.27 11.25 -7.79
N LYS A 311 2.34 11.40 -7.06
CA LYS A 311 3.14 12.63 -6.97
C LYS A 311 4.62 12.33 -7.24
N ASP A 312 5.31 13.27 -7.86
CA ASP A 312 6.74 13.17 -8.11
C ASP A 312 7.58 13.56 -6.87
N ILE A 313 8.89 13.42 -6.97
CA ILE A 313 9.84 13.78 -5.92
C ILE A 313 9.74 15.25 -5.48
N GLY A 314 9.28 16.14 -6.34
CA GLY A 314 9.03 17.57 -6.03
C GLY A 314 7.69 17.83 -5.36
N GLY A 315 6.78 16.83 -5.35
CA GLY A 315 5.40 16.95 -4.88
C GLY A 315 4.41 17.40 -5.94
N ASN A 316 4.83 17.46 -7.22
CA ASN A 316 3.93 17.79 -8.30
C ASN A 316 3.00 16.62 -8.59
N LEU A 317 1.74 16.94 -8.91
CA LEU A 317 0.73 15.95 -9.27
C LEU A 317 1.09 15.31 -10.63
N ILE A 318 1.13 13.98 -10.65
CA ILE A 318 1.29 13.17 -11.87
C ILE A 318 -0.09 12.77 -12.37
N ASN A 319 -0.83 12.01 -11.58
CA ASN A 319 -2.16 11.49 -11.88
C ASN A 319 -3.02 11.50 -10.62
N THR A 320 -4.34 11.59 -10.78
CA THR A 320 -5.28 11.54 -9.66
C THR A 320 -6.61 10.95 -10.09
N GLU A 321 -7.26 10.26 -9.17
CA GLU A 321 -8.63 9.75 -9.28
C GLU A 321 -9.38 10.04 -7.98
N THR A 322 -10.70 10.15 -8.08
CA THR A 322 -11.60 10.30 -6.92
C THR A 322 -12.72 9.30 -7.05
N ILE A 323 -13.01 8.58 -5.98
CA ILE A 323 -14.09 7.60 -5.92
C ILE A 323 -15.00 7.89 -4.72
N GLN A 324 -16.29 7.59 -4.88
CA GLN A 324 -17.25 7.68 -3.78
C GLN A 324 -17.12 6.44 -2.89
N ILE A 325 -17.17 6.65 -1.58
CA ILE A 325 -17.31 5.60 -0.59
C ILE A 325 -18.80 5.22 -0.54
N LYS A 326 -19.08 3.94 -0.67
CA LYS A 326 -20.46 3.43 -0.66
C LYS A 326 -21.12 3.57 0.70
#